data_7686312d3f94e8ac7bd76cb29ce86622
#
_entry.id   7686312d3f94e8ac7bd76cb29ce86622
#
_cell.length_a   1.000
_cell.length_b   1.000
_cell.length_c   1.000
_cell.angle_alpha   90.00
_cell.angle_beta   90.00
_cell.angle_gamma   90.00
#
_symmetry.space_group_name_H-M   'P 1'
#
loop_
_entity.id
_entity.type
_entity.pdbx_description
1 polymer ?
#
loop_
_entity_poly.entity_id
_entity_poly.type
_entity_poly.pdbx_seq_one_letter_code
_entity_poly.pdbx_strand_id
1 'polypeptide(L)'
;MNTRTHTCGELTLSNVDESVSLNGWINAVRLHGQVVFVDLRDRYGKTQLVYNQENFSNDFEAIKKLSMEDVLSINGRVHLRDKNAVNPDMETGGIEVFVSDHILLNEAAPLPFVITNRDSAEEDLSLKYCYLELRTDELQKNILIRHNTYQKVRAFLSDHQFVEAETPVLMKSTTEGARDYLVPSRIHK
;
A
#
# COMPACT_ATOMS: atom_id res chain seq x y z
N MET A 1 -17.01 6.76 -7.90
CA MET A 1 -15.87 6.49 -7.02
C MET A 1 -15.98 7.45 -5.85
N ASN A 2 -16.10 6.95 -4.64
CA ASN A 2 -16.06 7.82 -3.47
C ASN A 2 -14.64 8.33 -3.29
N THR A 3 -14.49 9.64 -3.18
CA THR A 3 -13.21 10.27 -2.87
C THR A 3 -12.90 9.93 -1.42
N ARG A 4 -11.76 9.29 -1.13
CA ARG A 4 -11.36 9.03 0.26
C ARG A 4 -11.26 10.33 1.04
N THR A 5 -11.69 10.29 2.29
CA THR A 5 -11.55 11.42 3.23
C THR A 5 -10.22 11.36 3.97
N HIS A 6 -9.75 10.15 4.28
CA HIS A 6 -8.54 9.87 5.07
C HIS A 6 -7.71 8.76 4.42
N THR A 7 -6.44 8.67 4.80
CA THR A 7 -5.58 7.51 4.53
C THR A 7 -5.76 6.45 5.61
N CYS A 8 -5.32 5.21 5.34
CA CYS A 8 -5.44 4.11 6.31
C CYS A 8 -4.50 4.24 7.52
N GLY A 9 -3.54 5.17 7.50
CA GLY A 9 -2.58 5.35 8.58
C GLY A 9 -2.77 6.61 9.41
N GLU A 10 -3.67 7.53 9.01
CA GLU A 10 -3.78 8.84 9.68
C GLU A 10 -4.90 8.95 10.72
N LEU A 11 -5.78 7.94 10.79
CA LEU A 11 -6.85 7.94 11.76
C LEU A 11 -6.32 7.77 13.18
N THR A 12 -6.82 8.62 14.08
CA THR A 12 -6.42 8.65 15.49
C THR A 12 -7.63 8.67 16.41
N LEU A 13 -7.39 8.68 17.71
CA LEU A 13 -8.45 8.82 18.72
C LEU A 13 -9.28 10.11 18.56
N SER A 14 -8.74 11.16 17.94
CA SER A 14 -9.46 12.39 17.67
C SER A 14 -10.55 12.26 16.61
N ASN A 15 -10.48 11.22 15.76
CA ASN A 15 -11.46 10.95 14.72
C ASN A 15 -12.61 10.05 15.18
N VAL A 16 -12.66 9.67 16.46
CA VAL A 16 -13.77 8.85 16.99
C VAL A 16 -15.09 9.56 16.73
N ASP A 17 -16.09 8.78 16.30
CA ASP A 17 -17.42 9.21 15.87
C ASP A 17 -17.49 9.93 14.52
N GLU A 18 -16.39 10.16 13.82
CA GLU A 18 -16.39 10.71 12.47
C GLU A 18 -16.81 9.67 11.43
N SER A 19 -17.52 10.14 10.39
CA SER A 19 -17.79 9.36 9.19
C SER A 19 -16.64 9.50 8.21
N VAL A 20 -16.08 8.36 7.77
CA VAL A 20 -14.89 8.32 6.91
C VAL A 20 -15.14 7.48 5.67
N SER A 21 -14.44 7.84 4.59
CA SER A 21 -14.31 7.03 3.37
C SER A 21 -12.86 6.63 3.21
N LEU A 22 -12.59 5.32 3.12
CA LEU A 22 -11.26 4.77 2.94
C LEU A 22 -11.18 3.93 1.66
N ASN A 23 -10.03 3.98 1.00
CA ASN A 23 -9.73 3.13 -0.15
C ASN A 23 -8.39 2.42 0.09
N GLY A 24 -8.32 1.12 -0.17
CA GLY A 24 -7.09 0.38 0.07
C GLY A 24 -7.17 -1.07 -0.38
N TRP A 25 -6.12 -1.78 -0.08
CA TRP A 25 -5.98 -3.22 -0.30
C TRP A 25 -6.24 -3.98 1.00
N ILE A 26 -6.87 -5.13 0.89
CA ILE A 26 -7.04 -6.03 2.02
C ILE A 26 -5.70 -6.65 2.40
N ASN A 27 -5.25 -6.40 3.62
CA ASN A 27 -4.03 -6.98 4.17
C ASN A 27 -4.28 -8.30 4.91
N ALA A 28 -5.42 -8.41 5.60
CA ALA A 28 -5.84 -9.62 6.31
C ALA A 28 -7.37 -9.64 6.48
N VAL A 29 -7.94 -10.84 6.50
CA VAL A 29 -9.35 -11.08 6.82
C VAL A 29 -9.42 -12.08 7.96
N ARG A 30 -10.23 -11.79 8.97
CA ARG A 30 -10.44 -12.66 10.14
C ARG A 30 -11.94 -12.77 10.43
N LEU A 31 -12.44 -13.99 10.46
CA LEU A 31 -13.83 -14.28 10.80
C LEU A 31 -13.94 -14.65 12.29
N HIS A 32 -14.81 -13.98 13.01
CA HIS A 32 -15.10 -14.26 14.40
C HIS A 32 -16.62 -14.25 14.65
N GLY A 33 -17.24 -15.42 14.61
CA GLY A 33 -18.69 -15.55 14.76
C GLY A 33 -19.46 -14.83 13.66
N GLN A 34 -20.23 -13.80 14.08
CA GLN A 34 -21.05 -12.97 13.19
C GLN A 34 -20.35 -11.64 12.79
N VAL A 35 -19.03 -11.57 12.99
CA VAL A 35 -18.24 -10.38 12.67
C VAL A 35 -17.07 -10.78 11.77
N VAL A 36 -16.84 -9.98 10.72
CA VAL A 36 -15.64 -10.07 9.89
C VAL A 36 -14.77 -8.85 10.15
N PHE A 37 -13.52 -9.09 10.53
CA PHE A 37 -12.49 -8.08 10.65
C PHE A 37 -11.64 -8.07 9.40
N VAL A 38 -11.45 -6.90 8.82
CA VAL A 38 -10.59 -6.69 7.64
C VAL A 38 -9.57 -5.62 7.97
N ASP A 39 -8.28 -5.95 7.83
CA ASP A 39 -7.24 -4.94 7.90
C ASP A 39 -7.09 -4.33 6.50
N LEU A 40 -7.54 -3.10 6.32
CA LEU A 40 -7.39 -2.33 5.10
C LEU A 40 -6.07 -1.57 5.14
N ARG A 41 -5.28 -1.66 4.07
CA ARG A 41 -3.95 -1.07 3.95
C ARG A 41 -3.87 -0.13 2.75
N ASP A 42 -3.20 0.98 2.94
CA ASP A 42 -2.67 1.80 1.85
C ASP A 42 -1.16 2.03 2.05
N ARG A 43 -0.54 2.95 1.29
CA ARG A 43 0.90 3.25 1.47
C ARG A 43 1.22 3.97 2.79
N TYR A 44 0.23 4.48 3.49
CA TYR A 44 0.41 5.30 4.69
C TYR A 44 0.20 4.52 5.98
N GLY A 45 -0.46 3.37 5.92
CA GLY A 45 -0.68 2.53 7.08
C GLY A 45 -1.82 1.52 6.91
N LYS A 46 -2.32 1.05 8.04
CA LYS A 46 -3.36 0.02 8.13
C LYS A 46 -4.45 0.46 9.09
N THR A 47 -5.70 0.17 8.77
CA THR A 47 -6.86 0.40 9.65
C THR A 47 -7.73 -0.84 9.69
N GLN A 48 -8.18 -1.25 10.88
CA GLN A 48 -9.13 -2.35 11.02
C GLN A 48 -10.54 -1.88 10.68
N LEU A 49 -11.19 -2.61 9.80
CA LEU A 49 -12.60 -2.51 9.46
C LEU A 49 -13.38 -3.60 10.18
N VAL A 50 -14.61 -3.28 10.58
CA VAL A 50 -15.53 -4.19 11.26
C VAL A 50 -16.80 -4.32 10.44
N TYR A 51 -17.13 -5.53 10.02
CA TYR A 51 -18.38 -5.88 9.34
C TYR A 51 -19.23 -6.74 10.26
N ASN A 52 -20.39 -6.24 10.65
CA ASN A 52 -21.37 -7.00 11.43
C ASN A 52 -22.41 -7.61 10.52
N GLN A 53 -22.78 -8.87 10.76
CA GLN A 53 -23.79 -9.57 9.99
C GLN A 53 -25.15 -8.86 10.00
N GLU A 54 -25.50 -8.21 11.09
CA GLU A 54 -26.76 -7.46 11.21
C GLU A 54 -26.88 -6.34 10.17
N ASN A 55 -25.78 -5.63 9.90
CA ASN A 55 -25.73 -4.52 8.94
C ASN A 55 -25.62 -4.98 7.49
N PHE A 56 -25.12 -6.20 7.26
CA PHE A 56 -24.81 -6.76 5.94
C PHE A 56 -25.50 -8.10 5.70
N SER A 57 -26.72 -8.30 6.23
CA SER A 57 -27.42 -9.60 6.19
C SER A 57 -27.51 -10.23 4.80
N ASN A 58 -27.66 -9.43 3.74
CA ASN A 58 -27.75 -9.90 2.35
C ASN A 58 -26.38 -10.18 1.71
N ASP A 59 -25.33 -9.48 2.11
CA ASP A 59 -24.01 -9.51 1.48
C ASP A 59 -22.93 -10.17 2.37
N PHE A 60 -23.29 -10.63 3.58
CA PHE A 60 -22.33 -11.16 4.54
C PHE A 60 -21.55 -12.37 4.01
N GLU A 61 -22.18 -13.22 3.19
CA GLU A 61 -21.50 -14.36 2.57
C GLU A 61 -20.50 -13.91 1.48
N ALA A 62 -20.72 -12.76 0.83
CA ALA A 62 -19.75 -12.17 -0.07
C ALA A 62 -18.58 -11.55 0.70
N ILE A 63 -18.85 -10.89 1.83
CA ILE A 63 -17.81 -10.32 2.71
C ILE A 63 -16.88 -11.40 3.25
N LYS A 64 -17.39 -12.59 3.59
CA LYS A 64 -16.57 -13.73 4.02
C LYS A 64 -15.62 -14.26 2.95
N LYS A 65 -15.90 -13.98 1.67
CA LYS A 65 -15.08 -14.41 0.52
C LYS A 65 -14.00 -13.41 0.14
N LEU A 66 -13.98 -12.24 0.77
CA LEU A 66 -12.94 -11.25 0.55
C LEU A 66 -11.55 -11.86 0.79
N SER A 67 -10.62 -11.53 -0.09
CA SER A 67 -9.27 -12.10 -0.12
C SER A 67 -8.21 -11.05 0.10
N MET A 68 -6.99 -11.50 0.43
CA MET A 68 -5.83 -10.60 0.50
C MET A 68 -5.58 -9.94 -0.86
N GLU A 69 -5.23 -8.66 -0.84
CA GLU A 69 -4.98 -7.79 -1.99
C GLU A 69 -6.23 -7.44 -2.83
N ASP A 70 -7.43 -7.87 -2.45
CA ASP A 70 -8.65 -7.26 -3.00
C ASP A 70 -8.65 -5.76 -2.71
N VAL A 71 -9.18 -4.98 -3.62
CA VAL A 71 -9.25 -3.53 -3.51
C VAL A 71 -10.63 -3.09 -3.09
N LEU A 72 -10.72 -2.43 -1.94
CA LEU A 72 -11.97 -1.94 -1.39
C LEU A 72 -12.04 -0.41 -1.36
N SER A 73 -13.25 0.10 -1.59
CA SER A 73 -13.70 1.43 -1.18
C SER A 73 -14.77 1.24 -0.11
N ILE A 74 -14.60 1.85 1.05
CA ILE A 74 -15.57 1.72 2.15
C ILE A 74 -16.02 3.10 2.63
N ASN A 75 -17.23 3.12 3.17
CA ASN A 75 -17.74 4.17 4.04
C ASN A 75 -18.03 3.56 5.41
N GLY A 76 -17.70 4.28 6.45
CA GLY A 76 -17.89 3.79 7.82
C GLY A 76 -17.74 4.87 8.85
N ARG A 77 -17.89 4.50 10.11
CA ARG A 77 -17.73 5.37 11.27
C ARG A 77 -16.60 4.87 12.15
N VAL A 78 -15.77 5.79 12.60
CA VAL A 78 -14.64 5.49 13.49
C VAL A 78 -15.15 5.25 14.90
N HIS A 79 -14.74 4.15 15.51
CA HIS A 79 -15.06 3.79 16.89
C HIS A 79 -13.78 3.54 17.68
N LEU A 80 -13.87 3.78 18.98
CA LEU A 80 -12.81 3.39 19.92
C LEU A 80 -12.83 1.87 20.09
N ARG A 81 -11.66 1.23 20.03
CA ARG A 81 -11.55 -0.19 20.40
C ARG A 81 -11.68 -0.39 21.91
N ASP A 82 -12.21 -1.54 22.27
CA ASP A 82 -12.18 -1.96 23.66
C ASP A 82 -10.74 -2.01 24.18
N LYS A 83 -10.54 -1.65 25.45
CA LYS A 83 -9.20 -1.59 26.07
C LYS A 83 -8.38 -2.87 25.92
N ASN A 84 -9.07 -4.03 25.90
CA ASN A 84 -8.44 -5.35 25.73
C ASN A 84 -8.18 -5.71 24.26
N ALA A 85 -8.73 -4.96 23.32
CA ALA A 85 -8.62 -5.17 21.87
C ALA A 85 -7.67 -4.18 21.18
N VAL A 86 -7.06 -3.26 21.95
CA VAL A 86 -6.08 -2.31 21.42
C VAL A 86 -4.88 -3.08 20.87
N ASN A 87 -4.50 -2.79 19.62
CA ASN A 87 -3.35 -3.41 18.97
C ASN A 87 -2.16 -2.43 18.96
N PRO A 88 -1.11 -2.67 19.77
CA PRO A 88 0.06 -1.79 19.82
C PRO A 88 0.94 -1.84 18.57
N ASP A 89 0.80 -2.88 17.73
CA ASP A 89 1.57 -3.05 16.50
C ASP A 89 1.00 -2.27 15.30
N MET A 90 -0.13 -1.56 15.50
CA MET A 90 -0.75 -0.71 14.49
C MET A 90 -0.80 0.74 14.99
N GLU A 91 -0.41 1.70 14.17
CA GLU A 91 -0.52 3.14 14.51
C GLU A 91 -1.98 3.54 14.79
N THR A 92 -2.93 2.95 14.06
CA THR A 92 -4.38 3.13 14.25
C THR A 92 -4.98 2.13 15.26
N GLY A 93 -4.16 1.42 16.03
CA GLY A 93 -4.57 0.27 16.83
C GLY A 93 -5.52 0.58 18.00
N GLY A 94 -5.71 1.84 18.34
CA GLY A 94 -6.68 2.29 19.35
C GLY A 94 -8.11 2.48 18.82
N ILE A 95 -8.26 2.47 17.48
CA ILE A 95 -9.55 2.68 16.81
C ILE A 95 -9.87 1.55 15.83
N GLU A 96 -11.13 1.49 15.41
CA GLU A 96 -11.60 0.63 14.33
C GLU A 96 -12.72 1.34 13.58
N VAL A 97 -12.98 0.94 12.33
CA VAL A 97 -14.02 1.54 11.49
C VAL A 97 -15.15 0.54 11.30
N PHE A 98 -16.32 0.86 11.83
CA PHE A 98 -17.54 0.11 11.55
C PHE A 98 -18.05 0.48 10.17
N VAL A 99 -18.01 -0.48 9.25
CA VAL A 99 -18.39 -0.27 7.86
C VAL A 99 -19.90 -0.17 7.75
N SER A 100 -20.37 0.85 7.02
CA SER A 100 -21.77 1.03 6.66
C SER A 100 -22.06 0.68 5.20
N ASP A 101 -21.07 0.82 4.34
CA ASP A 101 -21.17 0.52 2.91
C ASP A 101 -19.78 0.21 2.33
N HIS A 102 -19.73 -0.66 1.31
CA HIS A 102 -18.48 -0.99 0.63
C HIS A 102 -18.68 -1.27 -0.85
N ILE A 103 -17.63 -1.07 -1.62
CA ILE A 103 -17.56 -1.44 -3.03
C ILE A 103 -16.27 -2.23 -3.22
N LEU A 104 -16.39 -3.46 -3.72
CA LEU A 104 -15.24 -4.22 -4.22
C LEU A 104 -14.83 -3.61 -5.56
N LEU A 105 -13.73 -2.86 -5.57
CA LEU A 105 -13.23 -2.17 -6.77
C LEU A 105 -12.49 -3.14 -7.70
N ASN A 106 -11.80 -4.11 -7.13
CA ASN A 106 -11.10 -5.14 -7.89
C ASN A 106 -10.87 -6.38 -7.02
N GLU A 107 -11.11 -7.54 -7.60
CA GLU A 107 -10.81 -8.84 -7.01
C GLU A 107 -9.37 -9.23 -7.40
N ALA A 108 -8.59 -9.69 -6.43
CA ALA A 108 -7.22 -10.11 -6.65
C ALA A 108 -7.15 -11.59 -7.07
N ALA A 109 -6.27 -11.90 -8.00
CA ALA A 109 -5.90 -13.28 -8.27
C ALA A 109 -5.13 -13.86 -7.06
N PRO A 110 -5.11 -15.19 -6.86
CA PRO A 110 -4.33 -15.81 -5.80
C PRO A 110 -2.86 -15.35 -5.82
N LEU A 111 -2.38 -14.92 -4.67
CA LEU A 111 -1.02 -14.40 -4.55
C LEU A 111 0.02 -15.53 -4.71
N PRO A 112 1.11 -15.31 -5.45
CA PRO A 112 2.18 -16.29 -5.60
C PRO A 112 2.99 -16.48 -4.31
N PHE A 113 2.97 -15.49 -3.40
CA PHE A 113 3.62 -15.51 -2.09
C PHE A 113 2.95 -14.50 -1.14
N VAL A 114 3.23 -14.62 0.15
CA VAL A 114 2.67 -13.74 1.19
C VAL A 114 3.43 -12.42 1.22
N ILE A 115 2.75 -11.30 0.93
CA ILE A 115 3.37 -9.97 0.83
C ILE A 115 3.79 -9.41 2.20
N THR A 116 3.18 -9.87 3.29
CA THR A 116 3.48 -9.39 4.65
C THR A 116 4.85 -9.83 5.18
N ASN A 117 5.48 -10.82 4.55
CA ASN A 117 6.78 -11.32 4.93
C ASN A 117 7.67 -11.48 3.69
N ARG A 118 8.77 -10.71 3.61
CA ARG A 118 9.74 -10.76 2.51
C ARG A 118 10.39 -12.13 2.34
N ASP A 119 10.67 -12.83 3.44
CA ASP A 119 11.34 -14.12 3.43
C ASP A 119 10.44 -15.27 2.96
N SER A 120 9.19 -14.98 2.57
CA SER A 120 8.22 -16.00 2.16
C SER A 120 8.37 -16.48 0.71
N ALA A 121 9.17 -15.80 -0.12
CA ALA A 121 9.34 -16.11 -1.53
C ALA A 121 10.78 -16.50 -1.88
N GLU A 122 10.92 -17.49 -2.76
CA GLU A 122 12.22 -17.79 -3.40
C GLU A 122 12.62 -16.64 -4.33
N GLU A 123 13.92 -16.45 -4.55
CA GLU A 123 14.49 -15.33 -5.32
C GLU A 123 13.91 -15.24 -6.73
N ASP A 124 13.80 -16.35 -7.46
CA ASP A 124 13.23 -16.38 -8.80
C ASP A 124 11.77 -15.91 -8.83
N LEU A 125 11.01 -16.26 -7.80
CA LEU A 125 9.61 -15.86 -7.67
C LEU A 125 9.48 -14.36 -7.34
N SER A 126 10.33 -13.86 -6.46
CA SER A 126 10.44 -12.43 -6.14
C SER A 126 10.84 -11.60 -7.36
N LEU A 127 11.81 -12.05 -8.14
CA LEU A 127 12.21 -11.37 -9.38
C LEU A 127 11.10 -11.35 -10.42
N LYS A 128 10.36 -12.46 -10.57
CA LYS A 128 9.22 -12.53 -11.50
C LYS A 128 8.07 -11.59 -11.10
N TYR A 129 7.79 -11.48 -9.82
CA TYR A 129 6.69 -10.68 -9.26
C TYR A 129 7.20 -9.52 -8.40
N CYS A 130 8.28 -8.86 -8.83
CA CYS A 130 8.92 -7.79 -8.06
C CYS A 130 7.97 -6.64 -7.67
N TYR A 131 6.94 -6.39 -8.46
CA TYR A 131 5.90 -5.41 -8.15
C TYR A 131 5.06 -5.78 -6.91
N LEU A 132 4.93 -7.07 -6.59
CA LEU A 132 4.29 -7.54 -5.34
C LEU A 132 5.28 -7.44 -4.18
N GLU A 133 6.53 -7.84 -4.39
CA GLU A 133 7.57 -7.73 -3.37
C GLU A 133 7.78 -6.27 -2.92
N LEU A 134 7.70 -5.32 -3.85
CA LEU A 134 7.77 -3.88 -3.55
C LEU A 134 6.64 -3.37 -2.65
N ARG A 135 5.61 -4.17 -2.37
CA ARG A 135 4.54 -3.84 -1.41
C ARG A 135 4.87 -4.24 0.02
N THR A 136 5.97 -4.97 0.26
CA THR A 136 6.43 -5.29 1.61
C THR A 136 6.85 -4.03 2.35
N ASP A 137 6.61 -3.98 3.66
CA ASP A 137 6.92 -2.82 4.49
C ASP A 137 8.42 -2.45 4.41
N GLU A 138 9.30 -3.44 4.33
CA GLU A 138 10.75 -3.24 4.21
C GLU A 138 11.14 -2.54 2.90
N LEU A 139 10.65 -3.03 1.76
CA LEU A 139 10.99 -2.43 0.47
C LEU A 139 10.32 -1.08 0.25
N GLN A 140 9.10 -0.88 0.76
CA GLN A 140 8.46 0.44 0.80
C GLN A 140 9.33 1.45 1.58
N LYS A 141 9.83 1.06 2.75
CA LYS A 141 10.73 1.89 3.55
C LYS A 141 12.03 2.22 2.78
N ASN A 142 12.61 1.24 2.08
CA ASN A 142 13.83 1.45 1.29
C ASN A 142 13.60 2.46 0.15
N ILE A 143 12.44 2.36 -0.55
CA ILE A 143 12.06 3.32 -1.59
C ILE A 143 11.90 4.73 -1.01
N LEU A 144 11.23 4.86 0.13
CA LEU A 144 11.02 6.14 0.81
C LEU A 144 12.36 6.76 1.29
N ILE A 145 13.27 5.94 1.84
CA ILE A 145 14.61 6.40 2.24
C ILE A 145 15.36 6.92 1.02
N ARG A 146 15.37 6.17 -0.08
CA ARG A 146 16.02 6.60 -1.34
C ARG A 146 15.44 7.91 -1.85
N HIS A 147 14.11 8.00 -1.92
CA HIS A 147 13.42 9.22 -2.36
C HIS A 147 13.82 10.43 -1.51
N ASN A 148 13.72 10.30 -0.19
CA ASN A 148 14.06 11.38 0.73
C ASN A 148 15.54 11.79 0.65
N THR A 149 16.44 10.81 0.45
CA THR A 149 17.87 11.08 0.27
C THR A 149 18.11 11.91 -0.99
N TYR A 150 17.52 11.52 -2.12
CA TYR A 150 17.65 12.28 -3.36
C TYR A 150 17.10 13.69 -3.24
N GLN A 151 15.94 13.87 -2.59
CA GLN A 151 15.38 15.20 -2.38
C GLN A 151 16.31 16.08 -1.52
N LYS A 152 16.87 15.53 -0.47
CA LYS A 152 17.82 16.26 0.41
C LYS A 152 19.11 16.62 -0.32
N VAL A 153 19.67 15.72 -1.14
CA VAL A 153 20.87 15.99 -1.95
C VAL A 153 20.59 17.10 -2.96
N ARG A 154 19.46 17.03 -3.68
CA ARG A 154 19.08 18.07 -4.64
C ARG A 154 18.88 19.41 -3.96
N ALA A 155 18.14 19.45 -2.85
CA ALA A 155 17.94 20.68 -2.09
C ALA A 155 19.27 21.28 -1.64
N PHE A 156 20.16 20.46 -1.03
CA PHE A 156 21.46 20.91 -0.57
C PHE A 156 22.31 21.52 -1.70
N LEU A 157 22.40 20.84 -2.84
CA LEU A 157 23.17 21.33 -3.98
C LEU A 157 22.54 22.62 -4.55
N SER A 158 21.22 22.69 -4.67
CA SER A 158 20.51 23.89 -5.16
C SER A 158 20.72 25.08 -4.24
N ASP A 159 20.70 24.90 -2.92
CA ASP A 159 20.99 25.94 -1.93
C ASP A 159 22.43 26.48 -2.04
N HIS A 160 23.35 25.66 -2.57
CA HIS A 160 24.73 26.02 -2.87
C HIS A 160 24.94 26.49 -4.32
N GLN A 161 23.84 26.83 -5.04
CA GLN A 161 23.86 27.38 -6.39
C GLN A 161 24.31 26.40 -7.49
N PHE A 162 24.30 25.10 -7.22
CA PHE A 162 24.49 24.10 -8.27
C PHE A 162 23.18 23.93 -9.06
N VAL A 163 23.31 23.70 -10.36
CA VAL A 163 22.18 23.44 -11.25
C VAL A 163 22.22 22.00 -11.69
N GLU A 164 21.11 21.27 -11.50
CA GLU A 164 20.96 19.90 -12.02
C GLU A 164 20.74 19.98 -13.56
N ALA A 165 21.59 19.32 -14.33
CA ALA A 165 21.47 19.23 -15.77
C ALA A 165 21.26 17.79 -16.22
N GLU A 166 20.19 17.55 -16.94
CA GLU A 166 19.95 16.26 -17.58
C GLU A 166 20.79 16.16 -18.88
N THR A 167 21.59 15.11 -18.97
CA THR A 167 22.38 14.80 -20.17
C THR A 167 21.77 13.61 -20.92
N PRO A 168 21.96 13.51 -22.26
CA PRO A 168 21.48 12.35 -23.01
C PRO A 168 22.06 11.05 -22.48
N VAL A 169 21.21 10.03 -22.29
CA VAL A 169 21.62 8.68 -21.85
C VAL A 169 22.33 7.95 -22.99
N LEU A 170 21.84 8.12 -24.22
CA LEU A 170 22.47 7.56 -25.43
C LEU A 170 23.31 8.63 -26.10
N MET A 171 24.57 8.35 -26.29
CA MET A 171 25.52 9.26 -26.92
C MET A 171 26.39 8.51 -27.97
N LYS A 172 27.04 9.25 -28.81
CA LYS A 172 28.01 8.67 -29.75
C LYS A 172 29.19 8.12 -28.95
N SER A 173 29.72 6.96 -29.39
CA SER A 173 30.91 6.36 -28.78
C SER A 173 32.05 7.37 -28.64
N THR A 174 32.68 7.37 -27.47
CA THR A 174 33.86 8.18 -27.17
C THR A 174 35.09 7.28 -27.09
N THR A 175 36.27 7.82 -27.44
CA THR A 175 37.54 7.10 -27.37
C THR A 175 38.07 6.93 -25.95
N GLU A 176 37.46 7.58 -24.97
CA GLU A 176 37.86 7.59 -23.56
C GLU A 176 36.85 6.84 -22.71
N GLY A 177 37.26 5.85 -21.95
CA GLY A 177 36.43 5.21 -20.96
C GLY A 177 36.38 3.69 -20.99
N ALA A 178 35.40 3.13 -20.28
CA ALA A 178 35.15 1.72 -20.22
C ALA A 178 34.54 1.19 -21.54
N ARG A 179 34.40 -0.13 -21.64
CA ARG A 179 33.81 -0.80 -22.78
C ARG A 179 32.45 -0.25 -23.17
N ASP A 180 32.31 0.24 -24.40
CA ASP A 180 31.04 0.72 -24.94
C ASP A 180 30.15 -0.43 -25.40
N TYR A 181 28.84 -0.25 -25.24
CA TYR A 181 27.81 -1.14 -25.78
C TYR A 181 27.02 -0.40 -26.85
N LEU A 182 26.99 -0.95 -28.05
CA LEU A 182 26.23 -0.38 -29.16
C LEU A 182 24.76 -0.78 -29.06
N VAL A 183 23.89 0.22 -29.13
CA VAL A 183 22.45 0.01 -29.25
C VAL A 183 22.04 0.21 -30.70
N PRO A 184 21.68 -0.86 -31.44
CA PRO A 184 21.33 -0.74 -32.87
C PRO A 184 19.99 -0.02 -33.04
N SER A 185 19.92 0.91 -33.99
CA SER A 185 18.67 1.52 -34.40
C SER A 185 17.85 0.54 -35.24
N ARG A 186 16.54 0.42 -34.95
CA ARG A 186 15.61 -0.32 -35.80
C ARG A 186 15.04 0.53 -36.94
N ILE A 187 15.17 1.84 -36.85
CA ILE A 187 14.61 2.81 -37.82
C ILE A 187 15.66 3.22 -38.83
N HIS A 188 16.88 3.46 -38.36
CA HIS A 188 18.01 3.84 -39.22
C HIS A 188 19.00 2.69 -39.28
N LYS A 189 19.12 2.08 -40.46
CA LYS A 189 20.08 1.00 -40.77
C LYS A 189 21.44 1.57 -41.08
#